data_510ca7d2431eaa5008c0114c4ac68ea1
#
_entry.id   510ca7d2431eaa5008c0114c4ac68ea1
#
_cell.length_a   1.000
_cell.length_b   1.000
_cell.length_c   1.000
_cell.angle_alpha   90.00
_cell.angle_beta   90.00
_cell.angle_gamma   90.00
#
_symmetry.space_group_name_H-M   'P 1'
#
loop_
_entity.id
_entity.type
_entity.pdbx_description
1 polymer ?
#
loop_
_entity_poly.entity_id
_entity_poly.type
_entity_poly.pdbx_seq_one_letter_code
_entity_poly.pdbx_strand_id
1 'polypeptide(L)'
;MVTAIAHPNRAGYSRAVDTTSSRAPSAPRTRLAPVLFALSIAARLAWTYLVPNGANFVDLHVYVGGAGALDHPGTLYSYVYADQTPDFPLPFTYPPFAAVVFYPLHLLPFGLVAFFWQVGIVAALYGVVSLSLRLLGRANARTAMLWTAAGIWTEPLRSTFDYGQINVLLVLAVLYAVYSSRWWVSGLLVGLAAGMKLTPAVSGLYFLGVRRFGAATFSAVVFAATVAVSIVVVGAQGRYYFTDLLGDAGRIGPIGTSFNQSVRGAISRILGHDAGYGPVVVAILLVAAVLAVLAWRAVDGGTDRLAGIVIVQLFGLLLSPISWTHHWVWLIPLMIWLLHGPLRERRGARIL
;
A
#
# COMPACT_ATOMS: atom_id res chain seq x y z
N MET A 1 -2.51 -24.61 78.64
CA MET A 1 -3.93 -24.59 79.03
C MET A 1 -4.68 -24.45 77.71
N VAL A 2 -4.85 -25.53 77.03
CA VAL A 2 -5.99 -26.42 76.90
C VAL A 2 -7.28 -25.62 76.76
N THR A 3 -7.88 -25.64 75.57
CA THR A 3 -9.14 -26.32 75.31
C THR A 3 -9.44 -26.43 73.83
N ALA A 4 -9.55 -27.66 73.35
CA ALA A 4 -10.11 -28.06 72.10
C ALA A 4 -11.63 -28.02 72.18
N ILE A 5 -12.34 -27.64 71.11
CA ILE A 5 -13.73 -27.98 70.89
C ILE A 5 -13.91 -28.53 69.47
N ALA A 6 -14.62 -29.67 69.48
CA ALA A 6 -14.78 -30.61 68.39
C ALA A 6 -15.82 -30.20 67.34
N HIS A 7 -15.70 -30.84 66.15
CA HIS A 7 -16.66 -30.90 65.03
C HIS A 7 -18.09 -31.33 65.34
N PRO A 8 -19.00 -31.04 64.41
CA PRO A 8 -19.65 -32.20 63.81
C PRO A 8 -19.69 -32.16 62.27
N ASN A 9 -19.51 -33.34 61.76
CA ASN A 9 -19.72 -33.92 60.49
C ASN A 9 -21.08 -33.54 59.86
N ARG A 10 -21.17 -33.14 58.59
CA ARG A 10 -22.36 -33.26 57.76
C ARG A 10 -22.04 -33.85 56.41
N ALA A 11 -22.75 -34.92 56.21
CA ALA A 11 -22.77 -35.85 55.12
C ALA A 11 -23.05 -35.19 53.74
N GLY A 12 -22.59 -35.88 52.76
CA GLY A 12 -22.56 -35.58 51.32
C GLY A 12 -23.91 -35.30 50.68
N TYR A 13 -23.81 -34.51 49.64
CA TYR A 13 -24.67 -34.57 48.46
C TYR A 13 -23.79 -34.42 47.21
N SER A 14 -23.48 -35.56 46.62
CA SER A 14 -22.93 -35.64 45.27
C SER A 14 -24.05 -35.26 44.28
N ARG A 15 -23.96 -34.03 43.75
CA ARG A 15 -24.73 -33.65 42.58
C ARG A 15 -23.84 -33.88 41.37
N ALA A 16 -24.14 -34.96 40.65
CA ALA A 16 -23.62 -35.17 39.29
C ALA A 16 -24.06 -34.00 38.42
N VAL A 17 -23.08 -33.15 38.03
CA VAL A 17 -23.29 -32.12 37.01
C VAL A 17 -23.19 -32.84 35.68
N ASP A 18 -24.32 -33.03 35.06
CA ASP A 18 -24.50 -33.53 33.70
C ASP A 18 -23.90 -32.50 32.72
N THR A 19 -22.67 -32.69 32.32
CA THR A 19 -22.00 -31.88 31.30
C THR A 19 -22.33 -32.38 29.89
N THR A 20 -23.61 -32.37 29.54
CA THR A 20 -23.96 -32.34 28.11
C THR A 20 -23.82 -30.93 27.60
N SER A 21 -22.58 -30.57 27.26
CA SER A 21 -22.33 -29.37 26.43
C SER A 21 -22.92 -29.62 25.05
N SER A 22 -24.15 -29.27 24.86
CA SER A 22 -24.76 -29.14 23.54
C SER A 22 -23.96 -28.06 22.81
N ARG A 23 -23.03 -28.49 21.96
CA ARG A 23 -22.45 -27.59 20.92
C ARG A 23 -23.64 -27.09 20.10
N ALA A 24 -24.04 -25.85 20.37
CA ALA A 24 -24.98 -25.15 19.50
C ALA A 24 -24.48 -25.23 18.07
N PRO A 25 -25.32 -25.59 17.09
CA PRO A 25 -24.88 -25.63 15.69
C PRO A 25 -24.37 -24.25 15.30
N SER A 26 -23.11 -24.20 14.88
CA SER A 26 -22.46 -22.97 14.42
C SER A 26 -23.30 -22.38 13.29
N ALA A 27 -23.87 -21.20 13.53
CA ALA A 27 -24.83 -20.55 12.65
C ALA A 27 -24.30 -20.40 11.21
N PRO A 28 -25.15 -20.45 10.17
CA PRO A 28 -24.80 -20.37 8.74
C PRO A 28 -24.02 -19.09 8.38
N ARG A 29 -24.03 -18.06 9.23
CA ARG A 29 -23.23 -16.81 9.11
C ARG A 29 -21.71 -17.02 9.07
N THR A 30 -21.19 -18.18 9.46
CA THR A 30 -19.74 -18.43 9.51
C THR A 30 -19.11 -18.64 8.13
N ARG A 31 -19.91 -19.01 7.12
CA ARG A 31 -19.42 -19.30 5.75
C ARG A 31 -19.61 -18.14 4.77
N LEU A 32 -20.31 -17.08 5.14
CA LEU A 32 -20.63 -15.98 4.22
C LEU A 32 -19.39 -15.19 3.78
N ALA A 33 -18.47 -14.87 4.69
CA ALA A 33 -17.30 -14.07 4.36
C ALA A 33 -16.36 -14.74 3.33
N PRO A 34 -15.96 -16.03 3.49
CA PRO A 34 -15.14 -16.69 2.47
C PRO A 34 -15.88 -16.88 1.14
N VAL A 35 -17.19 -17.09 1.14
CA VAL A 35 -17.98 -17.18 -0.10
C VAL A 35 -18.02 -15.84 -0.82
N LEU A 36 -18.34 -14.74 -0.13
CA LEU A 36 -18.34 -13.41 -0.72
C LEU A 36 -16.95 -13.01 -1.23
N PHE A 37 -15.89 -13.35 -0.49
CA PHE A 37 -14.52 -13.14 -0.93
C PHE A 37 -14.24 -13.91 -2.23
N ALA A 38 -14.52 -15.22 -2.27
CA ALA A 38 -14.28 -16.04 -3.45
C ALA A 38 -15.08 -15.56 -4.67
N LEU A 39 -16.37 -15.21 -4.48
CA LEU A 39 -17.23 -14.68 -5.54
C LEU A 39 -16.72 -13.33 -6.05
N SER A 40 -16.30 -12.44 -5.16
CA SER A 40 -15.77 -11.13 -5.55
C SER A 40 -14.49 -11.25 -6.39
N ILE A 41 -13.55 -12.12 -5.95
CA ILE A 41 -12.32 -12.35 -6.70
C ILE A 41 -12.60 -13.05 -8.03
N ALA A 42 -13.47 -14.06 -8.05
CA ALA A 42 -13.89 -14.73 -9.28
C ALA A 42 -14.54 -13.76 -10.25
N ALA A 43 -15.43 -12.88 -9.77
CA ALA A 43 -16.07 -11.85 -10.59
C ALA A 43 -15.04 -10.86 -11.15
N ARG A 44 -14.02 -10.48 -10.34
CA ARG A 44 -12.97 -9.57 -10.80
C ARG A 44 -12.07 -10.18 -11.85
N LEU A 45 -11.70 -11.45 -11.69
CA LEU A 45 -10.95 -12.20 -12.69
C LEU A 45 -11.80 -12.45 -13.95
N ALA A 46 -13.07 -12.83 -13.79
CA ALA A 46 -13.98 -12.98 -14.93
C ALA A 46 -14.12 -11.68 -15.72
N TRP A 47 -14.24 -10.54 -15.03
CA TRP A 47 -14.22 -9.23 -15.68
C TRP A 47 -12.96 -9.03 -16.53
N THR A 48 -11.78 -9.31 -15.97
CA THR A 48 -10.50 -9.16 -16.67
C THR A 48 -10.43 -10.00 -17.96
N TYR A 49 -10.82 -11.26 -17.90
CA TYR A 49 -10.55 -12.23 -18.96
C TYR A 49 -11.74 -12.49 -19.91
N LEU A 50 -12.96 -12.14 -19.52
CA LEU A 50 -14.17 -12.41 -20.32
C LEU A 50 -14.81 -11.15 -20.90
N VAL A 51 -14.50 -9.96 -20.34
CA VAL A 51 -15.04 -8.70 -20.85
C VAL A 51 -14.00 -8.06 -21.77
N PRO A 52 -14.38 -7.61 -22.99
CA PRO A 52 -13.48 -6.85 -23.84
C PRO A 52 -12.91 -5.64 -23.09
N ASN A 53 -11.59 -5.48 -23.09
CA ASN A 53 -10.86 -4.45 -22.35
C ASN A 53 -11.10 -4.46 -20.84
N GLY A 54 -11.40 -5.61 -20.26
CA GLY A 54 -11.62 -5.79 -18.82
C GLY A 54 -10.41 -5.44 -17.96
N ALA A 55 -9.19 -5.63 -18.47
CA ALA A 55 -7.95 -5.05 -17.97
C ALA A 55 -6.99 -4.83 -19.15
N ASN A 56 -6.19 -3.78 -19.09
CA ASN A 56 -5.25 -3.44 -20.16
C ASN A 56 -3.78 -3.69 -19.79
N PHE A 57 -3.46 -3.89 -18.50
CA PHE A 57 -2.11 -4.15 -17.99
C PHE A 57 -1.03 -3.18 -18.47
N VAL A 58 -1.39 -1.94 -18.80
CA VAL A 58 -0.46 -0.96 -19.40
C VAL A 58 0.81 -0.76 -18.59
N ASP A 59 0.68 -0.66 -17.25
CA ASP A 59 1.84 -0.48 -16.38
C ASP A 59 2.66 -1.77 -16.24
N LEU A 60 2.01 -2.94 -16.23
CA LEU A 60 2.72 -4.21 -16.22
C LEU A 60 3.51 -4.42 -17.52
N HIS A 61 2.97 -4.01 -18.67
CA HIS A 61 3.70 -3.99 -19.93
C HIS A 61 4.93 -3.07 -19.85
N VAL A 62 4.78 -1.89 -19.25
CA VAL A 62 5.92 -0.99 -19.01
C VAL A 62 6.98 -1.63 -18.11
N TYR A 63 6.57 -2.37 -17.07
CA TYR A 63 7.54 -3.05 -16.18
C TYR A 63 8.30 -4.14 -16.92
N VAL A 64 7.58 -5.01 -17.61
CA VAL A 64 8.16 -6.16 -18.32
C VAL A 64 9.01 -5.70 -19.50
N GLY A 65 8.48 -4.77 -20.34
CA GLY A 65 9.19 -4.28 -21.50
C GLY A 65 10.38 -3.38 -21.14
N GLY A 66 10.22 -2.50 -20.13
CA GLY A 66 11.34 -1.70 -19.61
C GLY A 66 12.44 -2.58 -19.00
N ALA A 67 12.08 -3.68 -18.30
CA ALA A 67 13.04 -4.65 -17.83
C ALA A 67 13.76 -5.36 -18.99
N GLY A 68 13.05 -5.75 -20.04
CA GLY A 68 13.63 -6.33 -21.25
C GLY A 68 14.59 -5.39 -22.00
N ALA A 69 14.42 -4.07 -21.86
CA ALA A 69 15.37 -3.10 -22.42
C ALA A 69 16.78 -3.21 -21.79
N LEU A 70 16.95 -3.91 -20.67
CA LEU A 70 18.28 -4.18 -20.11
C LEU A 70 19.14 -5.10 -20.98
N ASP A 71 18.53 -5.88 -21.88
CA ASP A 71 19.25 -6.71 -22.85
C ASP A 71 20.02 -5.85 -23.88
N HIS A 72 19.62 -4.58 -24.01
CA HIS A 72 20.23 -3.60 -24.91
C HIS A 72 20.75 -2.40 -24.11
N PRO A 73 22.03 -2.40 -23.69
CA PRO A 73 22.61 -1.32 -22.89
C PRO A 73 22.33 0.06 -23.49
N GLY A 74 21.86 0.97 -22.64
CA GLY A 74 21.55 2.34 -23.07
C GLY A 74 20.12 2.59 -23.52
N THR A 75 19.22 1.60 -23.51
CA THR A 75 17.85 1.74 -24.04
C THR A 75 16.74 1.82 -22.98
N LEU A 76 17.04 1.63 -21.69
CA LEU A 76 16.02 1.57 -20.61
C LEU A 76 15.08 2.78 -20.64
N TYR A 77 15.62 3.99 -20.74
CA TYR A 77 14.81 5.22 -20.67
C TYR A 77 14.37 5.76 -22.04
N SER A 78 14.77 5.10 -23.13
CA SER A 78 14.17 5.29 -24.46
C SER A 78 13.04 4.30 -24.75
N TYR A 79 12.85 3.28 -23.89
CA TYR A 79 11.72 2.37 -24.02
C TYR A 79 10.39 3.09 -23.76
N VAL A 80 9.43 2.83 -24.65
CA VAL A 80 8.03 3.27 -24.53
C VAL A 80 7.09 2.14 -24.92
N TYR A 81 5.96 2.03 -24.22
CA TYR A 81 4.86 1.14 -24.55
C TYR A 81 3.75 1.95 -25.22
N ALA A 82 3.40 1.63 -26.44
CA ALA A 82 2.43 2.36 -27.27
C ALA A 82 1.26 1.52 -27.76
N ASP A 83 1.31 0.18 -27.68
CA ASP A 83 0.35 -0.72 -28.33
C ASP A 83 -1.11 -0.44 -27.98
N GLN A 84 -1.40 -0.06 -26.73
CA GLN A 84 -2.75 0.28 -26.26
C GLN A 84 -2.94 1.78 -25.98
N THR A 85 -1.89 2.56 -26.12
CA THR A 85 -1.87 4.00 -25.86
C THR A 85 -1.10 4.74 -26.95
N PRO A 86 -1.48 4.59 -28.26
CA PRO A 86 -0.69 5.16 -29.36
C PRO A 86 -0.59 6.68 -29.29
N ASP A 87 -1.64 7.36 -28.82
CA ASP A 87 -1.67 8.82 -28.66
C ASP A 87 -0.91 9.30 -27.41
N PHE A 88 -0.58 8.40 -26.53
CA PHE A 88 0.14 8.69 -25.29
C PHE A 88 1.06 7.52 -24.91
N PRO A 89 2.20 7.35 -25.60
CA PRO A 89 3.14 6.29 -25.31
C PRO A 89 3.66 6.37 -23.86
N LEU A 90 3.69 5.23 -23.16
CA LEU A 90 4.06 5.15 -21.75
C LEU A 90 5.54 4.79 -21.61
N PRO A 91 6.41 5.73 -21.15
CA PRO A 91 7.82 5.45 -20.92
C PRO A 91 8.04 4.68 -19.63
N PHE A 92 9.20 4.02 -19.51
CA PHE A 92 9.66 3.50 -18.22
C PHE A 92 10.07 4.67 -17.31
N THR A 93 9.27 4.96 -16.27
CA THR A 93 9.42 6.13 -15.39
C THR A 93 9.99 5.81 -14.02
N TYR A 94 10.25 4.54 -13.73
CA TYR A 94 10.68 4.03 -12.43
C TYR A 94 12.20 4.16 -12.24
N PRO A 95 12.69 4.14 -10.96
CA PRO A 95 14.11 3.99 -10.70
C PRO A 95 14.69 2.77 -11.42
N PRO A 96 15.93 2.80 -11.88
CA PRO A 96 16.50 1.71 -12.68
C PRO A 96 16.59 0.39 -11.90
N PHE A 97 16.63 0.42 -10.56
CA PHE A 97 16.53 -0.77 -9.71
C PHE A 97 15.24 -1.56 -9.95
N ALA A 98 14.13 -0.88 -10.27
CA ALA A 98 12.88 -1.56 -10.60
C ALA A 98 13.02 -2.44 -11.85
N ALA A 99 13.71 -1.98 -12.89
CA ALA A 99 13.98 -2.78 -14.08
C ALA A 99 14.79 -4.03 -13.74
N VAL A 100 15.80 -3.92 -12.86
CA VAL A 100 16.60 -5.08 -12.40
C VAL A 100 15.72 -6.09 -11.66
N VAL A 101 14.82 -5.64 -10.78
CA VAL A 101 13.91 -6.52 -10.03
C VAL A 101 12.87 -7.17 -10.94
N PHE A 102 12.37 -6.45 -11.95
CA PHE A 102 11.38 -6.98 -12.89
C PHE A 102 11.99 -7.83 -14.01
N TYR A 103 13.31 -7.82 -14.18
CA TYR A 103 13.97 -8.54 -15.26
C TYR A 103 13.58 -10.02 -15.39
N PRO A 104 13.47 -10.82 -14.30
CA PRO A 104 13.00 -12.19 -14.41
C PRO A 104 11.60 -12.35 -15.02
N LEU A 105 10.74 -11.32 -14.91
CA LEU A 105 9.40 -11.36 -15.49
C LEU A 105 9.44 -11.25 -17.02
N HIS A 106 10.44 -10.54 -17.57
CA HIS A 106 10.64 -10.42 -19.00
C HIS A 106 10.91 -11.77 -19.68
N LEU A 107 11.50 -12.71 -18.96
CA LEU A 107 11.85 -14.05 -19.47
C LEU A 107 10.65 -15.01 -19.53
N LEU A 108 9.46 -14.58 -19.06
CA LEU A 108 8.26 -15.40 -18.97
C LEU A 108 7.19 -14.95 -19.97
N PRO A 109 6.31 -15.85 -20.44
CA PRO A 109 5.14 -15.46 -21.25
C PRO A 109 4.28 -14.44 -20.49
N PHE A 110 3.96 -13.30 -21.13
CA PHE A 110 3.25 -12.18 -20.49
C PHE A 110 1.93 -12.60 -19.83
N GLY A 111 1.15 -13.49 -20.47
CA GLY A 111 -0.11 -13.97 -19.89
C GLY A 111 0.05 -14.67 -18.52
N LEU A 112 1.15 -15.43 -18.33
CA LEU A 112 1.48 -16.01 -17.04
C LEU A 112 1.86 -14.93 -16.03
N VAL A 113 2.69 -13.97 -16.44
CA VAL A 113 3.08 -12.84 -15.58
C VAL A 113 1.85 -12.07 -15.15
N ALA A 114 0.95 -11.72 -16.06
CA ALA A 114 -0.27 -10.97 -15.78
C ALA A 114 -1.18 -11.70 -14.78
N PHE A 115 -1.41 -13.00 -14.98
CA PHE A 115 -2.23 -13.82 -14.08
C PHE A 115 -1.65 -13.87 -12.67
N PHE A 116 -0.37 -14.24 -12.52
CA PHE A 116 0.26 -14.33 -11.20
C PHE A 116 0.42 -12.96 -10.55
N TRP A 117 0.59 -11.89 -11.34
CA TRP A 117 0.61 -10.52 -10.84
C TRP A 117 -0.73 -10.13 -10.21
N GLN A 118 -1.84 -10.45 -10.87
CA GLN A 118 -3.18 -10.21 -10.32
C GLN A 118 -3.43 -11.02 -9.05
N VAL A 119 -3.03 -12.29 -9.01
CA VAL A 119 -3.09 -13.10 -7.77
C VAL A 119 -2.25 -12.45 -6.68
N GLY A 120 -1.07 -11.95 -7.01
CA GLY A 120 -0.19 -11.20 -6.10
C GLY A 120 -0.85 -9.93 -5.57
N ILE A 121 -1.55 -9.16 -6.43
CA ILE A 121 -2.30 -7.96 -6.01
C ILE A 121 -3.40 -8.32 -5.01
N VAL A 122 -4.18 -9.38 -5.26
CA VAL A 122 -5.23 -9.85 -4.34
C VAL A 122 -4.64 -10.28 -3.00
N ALA A 123 -3.58 -11.07 -3.02
CA ALA A 123 -2.88 -11.51 -1.82
C ALA A 123 -2.29 -10.32 -1.03
N ALA A 124 -1.70 -9.36 -1.74
CA ALA A 124 -1.16 -8.15 -1.13
C ALA A 124 -2.27 -7.28 -0.52
N LEU A 125 -3.42 -7.12 -1.19
CA LEU A 125 -4.56 -6.40 -0.64
C LEU A 125 -5.09 -7.07 0.64
N TYR A 126 -5.22 -8.39 0.64
CA TYR A 126 -5.59 -9.14 1.85
C TYR A 126 -4.56 -8.93 2.98
N GLY A 127 -3.27 -8.91 2.64
CA GLY A 127 -2.18 -8.61 3.56
C GLY A 127 -2.26 -7.18 4.13
N VAL A 128 -2.51 -6.18 3.29
CA VAL A 128 -2.71 -4.77 3.69
C VAL A 128 -3.86 -4.65 4.68
N VAL A 129 -5.01 -5.24 4.36
CA VAL A 129 -6.19 -5.24 5.24
C VAL A 129 -5.89 -5.96 6.56
N SER A 130 -5.29 -7.14 6.49
CA SER A 130 -4.96 -7.94 7.67
C SER A 130 -3.98 -7.23 8.60
N LEU A 131 -2.93 -6.59 8.06
CA LEU A 131 -1.98 -5.82 8.84
C LEU A 131 -2.61 -4.56 9.44
N SER A 132 -3.47 -3.86 8.69
CA SER A 132 -4.21 -2.69 9.21
C SER A 132 -5.06 -3.08 10.42
N LEU A 133 -5.82 -4.19 10.32
CA LEU A 133 -6.61 -4.71 11.44
C LEU A 133 -5.74 -5.17 12.62
N ARG A 134 -4.58 -5.79 12.35
CA ARG A 134 -3.61 -6.20 13.41
C ARG A 134 -3.02 -5.00 14.14
N LEU A 135 -2.66 -3.94 13.41
CA LEU A 135 -2.15 -2.71 14.00
C LEU A 135 -3.17 -2.04 14.93
N LEU A 136 -4.46 -2.25 14.68
CA LEU A 136 -5.57 -1.79 15.55
C LEU A 136 -5.92 -2.78 16.68
N GLY A 137 -5.24 -3.93 16.79
CA GLY A 137 -5.62 -4.98 17.74
C GLY A 137 -6.97 -5.66 17.42
N ARG A 138 -7.46 -5.53 16.20
CA ARG A 138 -8.77 -6.04 15.72
C ARG A 138 -8.61 -7.17 14.69
N ALA A 139 -7.54 -7.97 14.78
CA ALA A 139 -7.26 -9.06 13.85
C ALA A 139 -8.45 -10.02 13.72
N ASN A 140 -9.03 -10.11 12.51
CA ASN A 140 -10.15 -10.99 12.20
C ASN A 140 -10.12 -11.37 10.71
N ALA A 141 -9.95 -12.65 10.41
CA ALA A 141 -9.84 -13.14 9.04
C ALA A 141 -11.11 -12.90 8.21
N ARG A 142 -12.30 -13.01 8.80
CA ARG A 142 -13.57 -12.76 8.10
C ARG A 142 -13.70 -11.28 7.72
N THR A 143 -13.39 -10.39 8.65
CA THR A 143 -13.36 -8.95 8.38
C THR A 143 -12.33 -8.64 7.28
N ALA A 144 -11.16 -9.28 7.30
CA ALA A 144 -10.15 -9.10 6.26
C ALA A 144 -10.65 -9.57 4.89
N MET A 145 -11.34 -10.73 4.81
CA MET A 145 -11.93 -11.22 3.57
C MET A 145 -12.98 -10.26 3.02
N LEU A 146 -13.89 -9.74 3.86
CA LEU A 146 -14.94 -8.82 3.44
C LEU A 146 -14.36 -7.47 2.96
N TRP A 147 -13.38 -6.92 3.67
CA TRP A 147 -12.70 -5.70 3.24
C TRP A 147 -11.96 -5.89 1.92
N THR A 148 -11.31 -7.04 1.72
CA THR A 148 -10.61 -7.35 0.46
C THR A 148 -11.63 -7.50 -0.68
N ALA A 149 -12.74 -8.21 -0.42
CA ALA A 149 -13.81 -8.40 -1.39
C ALA A 149 -14.45 -7.07 -1.86
N ALA A 150 -14.64 -6.11 -0.94
CA ALA A 150 -15.15 -4.78 -1.28
C ALA A 150 -14.04 -3.87 -1.84
N GLY A 151 -12.87 -3.91 -1.22
CA GLY A 151 -11.75 -3.01 -1.53
C GLY A 151 -11.26 -3.13 -2.97
N ILE A 152 -11.25 -4.34 -3.55
CA ILE A 152 -10.76 -4.56 -4.92
C ILE A 152 -11.60 -3.82 -6.00
N TRP A 153 -12.81 -3.38 -5.65
CA TRP A 153 -13.71 -2.62 -6.52
C TRP A 153 -13.61 -1.11 -6.32
N THR A 154 -12.91 -0.65 -5.28
CA THR A 154 -12.68 0.79 -5.08
C THR A 154 -11.69 1.32 -6.13
N GLU A 155 -11.81 2.59 -6.51
CA GLU A 155 -11.02 3.16 -7.61
C GLU A 155 -9.50 2.94 -7.47
N PRO A 156 -8.83 3.18 -6.34
CA PRO A 156 -7.38 2.95 -6.26
C PRO A 156 -6.98 1.49 -6.53
N LEU A 157 -7.80 0.53 -6.12
CA LEU A 157 -7.53 -0.90 -6.27
C LEU A 157 -7.98 -1.42 -7.63
N ARG A 158 -9.10 -0.88 -8.16
CA ARG A 158 -9.58 -1.21 -9.50
C ARG A 158 -8.52 -0.87 -10.54
N SER A 159 -8.04 0.38 -10.55
CA SER A 159 -6.97 0.81 -11.46
C SER A 159 -5.65 0.06 -11.21
N THR A 160 -5.28 -0.19 -9.93
CA THR A 160 -4.11 -1.01 -9.59
C THR A 160 -4.20 -2.40 -10.21
N PHE A 161 -5.37 -3.03 -10.17
CA PHE A 161 -5.60 -4.36 -10.70
C PHE A 161 -5.62 -4.36 -12.24
N ASP A 162 -6.32 -3.39 -12.86
CA ASP A 162 -6.48 -3.30 -14.31
C ASP A 162 -5.18 -2.94 -15.04
N TYR A 163 -4.38 -2.05 -14.46
CA TYR A 163 -3.11 -1.61 -15.05
C TYR A 163 -1.94 -2.52 -14.67
N GLY A 164 -2.13 -3.43 -13.71
CA GLY A 164 -1.04 -4.24 -13.18
C GLY A 164 -0.04 -3.45 -12.32
N GLN A 165 -0.53 -2.46 -11.56
CA GLN A 165 0.31 -1.58 -10.74
C GLN A 165 0.88 -2.26 -9.50
N ILE A 166 2.13 -1.89 -9.14
CA ILE A 166 2.84 -2.43 -7.98
C ILE A 166 2.39 -1.84 -6.62
N ASN A 167 1.60 -0.76 -6.62
CA ASN A 167 1.38 0.07 -5.42
C ASN A 167 0.90 -0.69 -4.20
N VAL A 168 -0.02 -1.66 -4.35
CA VAL A 168 -0.54 -2.43 -3.21
C VAL A 168 0.54 -3.31 -2.55
N LEU A 169 1.51 -3.82 -3.32
CA LEU A 169 2.65 -4.56 -2.79
C LEU A 169 3.57 -3.63 -1.99
N LEU A 170 3.78 -2.40 -2.47
CA LEU A 170 4.58 -1.40 -1.76
C LEU A 170 3.91 -0.98 -0.45
N VAL A 171 2.58 -0.78 -0.44
CA VAL A 171 1.80 -0.51 0.77
C VAL A 171 1.91 -1.67 1.76
N LEU A 172 1.82 -2.92 1.28
CA LEU A 172 2.02 -4.12 2.12
C LEU A 172 3.40 -4.12 2.77
N ALA A 173 4.46 -3.85 2.00
CA ALA A 173 5.83 -3.80 2.50
C ALA A 173 6.00 -2.73 3.59
N VAL A 174 5.47 -1.52 3.35
CA VAL A 174 5.51 -0.42 4.32
C VAL A 174 4.71 -0.75 5.59
N LEU A 175 3.49 -1.30 5.47
CA LEU A 175 2.69 -1.69 6.63
C LEU A 175 3.38 -2.79 7.44
N TYR A 176 4.02 -3.76 6.77
CA TYR A 176 4.79 -4.78 7.48
C TYR A 176 6.03 -4.18 8.16
N ALA A 177 6.69 -3.21 7.54
CA ALA A 177 7.80 -2.46 8.15
C ALA A 177 7.36 -1.70 9.42
N VAL A 178 6.15 -1.12 9.41
CA VAL A 178 5.54 -0.47 10.59
C VAL A 178 5.16 -1.49 11.66
N TYR A 179 4.63 -2.65 11.25
CA TYR A 179 4.21 -3.73 12.15
C TYR A 179 5.42 -4.38 12.84
N SER A 180 6.52 -4.57 12.13
CA SER A 180 7.73 -5.24 12.62
C SER A 180 8.39 -4.45 13.77
N SER A 181 8.79 -5.15 14.81
CA SER A 181 9.62 -4.60 15.89
C SER A 181 11.12 -4.54 15.51
N ARG A 182 11.55 -5.31 14.51
CA ARG A 182 12.94 -5.41 14.08
C ARG A 182 13.29 -4.21 13.19
N TRP A 183 14.18 -3.33 13.67
CA TRP A 183 14.58 -2.11 12.95
C TRP A 183 15.15 -2.39 11.55
N TRP A 184 15.93 -3.47 11.41
CA TRP A 184 16.53 -3.86 10.13
C TRP A 184 15.50 -4.37 9.12
N VAL A 185 14.46 -5.13 9.54
CA VAL A 185 13.35 -5.53 8.67
C VAL A 185 12.61 -4.30 8.17
N SER A 186 12.32 -3.37 9.08
CA SER A 186 11.63 -2.12 8.73
C SER A 186 12.42 -1.28 7.73
N GLY A 187 13.72 -1.10 7.99
CA GLY A 187 14.60 -0.35 7.09
C GLY A 187 14.80 -1.04 5.74
N LEU A 188 15.01 -2.37 5.73
CA LEU A 188 15.16 -3.15 4.50
C LEU A 188 13.93 -3.00 3.58
N LEU A 189 12.73 -3.21 4.12
CA LEU A 189 11.50 -3.17 3.32
C LEU A 189 11.23 -1.77 2.75
N VAL A 190 11.41 -0.71 3.55
CA VAL A 190 11.19 0.66 3.08
C VAL A 190 12.27 1.06 2.08
N GLY A 191 13.54 0.71 2.33
CA GLY A 191 14.63 1.02 1.41
C GLY A 191 14.49 0.33 0.04
N LEU A 192 14.15 -0.97 0.03
CA LEU A 192 13.87 -1.70 -1.21
C LEU A 192 12.64 -1.14 -1.94
N ALA A 193 11.54 -0.88 -1.22
CA ALA A 193 10.34 -0.30 -1.80
C ALA A 193 10.61 1.08 -2.41
N ALA A 194 11.42 1.92 -1.76
CA ALA A 194 11.86 3.21 -2.27
C ALA A 194 12.75 3.08 -3.51
N GLY A 195 13.61 2.05 -3.55
CA GLY A 195 14.43 1.74 -4.72
C GLY A 195 13.62 1.30 -5.95
N MET A 196 12.47 0.65 -5.73
CA MET A 196 11.57 0.28 -6.82
C MET A 196 10.68 1.45 -7.27
N LYS A 197 10.21 2.27 -6.35
CA LYS A 197 9.37 3.44 -6.59
C LYS A 197 9.59 4.43 -5.45
N LEU A 198 9.87 5.69 -5.75
CA LEU A 198 10.31 6.66 -4.73
C LEU A 198 9.27 6.98 -3.65
N THR A 199 7.98 6.82 -3.94
CA THR A 199 6.89 7.20 -3.03
C THR A 199 6.98 6.56 -1.63
N PRO A 200 7.39 5.29 -1.41
CA PRO A 200 7.59 4.72 -0.09
C PRO A 200 8.66 5.41 0.77
N ALA A 201 9.59 6.18 0.17
CA ALA A 201 10.65 6.86 0.92
C ALA A 201 10.11 7.82 1.99
N VAL A 202 8.92 8.39 1.77
CA VAL A 202 8.24 9.25 2.75
C VAL A 202 8.00 8.55 4.10
N SER A 203 7.97 7.20 4.12
CA SER A 203 7.89 6.41 5.37
C SER A 203 9.07 6.66 6.31
N GLY A 204 10.20 7.17 5.80
CA GLY A 204 11.31 7.62 6.64
C GLY A 204 10.88 8.69 7.65
N LEU A 205 9.99 9.61 7.26
CA LEU A 205 9.43 10.64 8.15
C LEU A 205 8.63 10.01 9.30
N TYR A 206 7.87 8.94 9.02
CA TYR A 206 7.18 8.19 10.06
C TYR A 206 8.19 7.60 11.06
N PHE A 207 9.26 6.94 10.61
CA PHE A 207 10.26 6.36 11.51
C PHE A 207 10.99 7.42 12.33
N LEU A 208 11.27 8.58 11.76
CA LEU A 208 11.83 9.73 12.50
C LEU A 208 10.85 10.24 13.55
N GLY A 209 9.57 10.40 13.20
CA GLY A 209 8.52 10.86 14.11
C GLY A 209 8.31 9.95 15.32
N VAL A 210 8.40 8.62 15.14
CA VAL A 210 8.32 7.63 16.21
C VAL A 210 9.67 7.28 16.83
N ARG A 211 10.74 8.05 16.51
CA ARG A 211 12.12 7.89 17.02
C ARG A 211 12.74 6.51 16.75
N ARG A 212 12.30 5.83 15.68
CA ARG A 212 12.92 4.59 15.20
C ARG A 212 14.11 4.89 14.28
N PHE A 213 15.10 5.63 14.78
CA PHE A 213 16.23 6.14 14.00
C PHE A 213 17.00 5.02 13.28
N GLY A 214 17.20 3.85 13.91
CA GLY A 214 17.85 2.71 13.26
C GLY A 214 17.10 2.25 11.99
N ALA A 215 15.75 2.22 12.02
CA ALA A 215 14.96 1.88 10.85
C ALA A 215 15.06 2.97 9.76
N ALA A 216 15.01 4.25 10.15
CA ALA A 216 15.14 5.38 9.22
C ALA A 216 16.51 5.37 8.53
N THR A 217 17.59 5.28 9.32
CA THR A 217 18.96 5.24 8.77
C THR A 217 19.17 4.02 7.87
N PHE A 218 18.75 2.84 8.31
CA PHE A 218 18.93 1.63 7.51
C PHE A 218 18.10 1.66 6.23
N SER A 219 16.91 2.28 6.23
CA SER A 219 16.15 2.47 4.99
C SER A 219 16.89 3.37 3.99
N ALA A 220 17.55 4.42 4.46
CA ALA A 220 18.39 5.27 3.63
C ALA A 220 19.61 4.53 3.08
N VAL A 221 20.27 3.71 3.91
CA VAL A 221 21.42 2.88 3.49
C VAL A 221 20.99 1.86 2.43
N VAL A 222 19.86 1.16 2.64
CA VAL A 222 19.35 0.19 1.67
C VAL A 222 18.93 0.89 0.37
N PHE A 223 18.26 2.04 0.46
CA PHE A 223 17.95 2.84 -0.73
C PHE A 223 19.23 3.24 -1.50
N ALA A 224 20.25 3.75 -0.80
CA ALA A 224 21.54 4.07 -1.42
C ALA A 224 22.19 2.84 -2.08
N ALA A 225 22.07 1.65 -1.46
CA ALA A 225 22.52 0.40 -2.06
C ALA A 225 21.76 0.08 -3.36
N THR A 226 20.42 0.30 -3.41
CA THR A 226 19.65 0.11 -4.66
C THR A 226 20.09 1.08 -5.75
N VAL A 227 20.44 2.32 -5.40
CA VAL A 227 21.02 3.30 -6.33
C VAL A 227 22.38 2.82 -6.85
N ALA A 228 23.26 2.34 -5.97
CA ALA A 228 24.57 1.82 -6.35
C ALA A 228 24.42 0.59 -7.28
N VAL A 229 23.55 -0.36 -6.96
CA VAL A 229 23.22 -1.51 -7.82
C VAL A 229 22.73 -1.04 -9.18
N SER A 230 21.84 -0.04 -9.22
CA SER A 230 21.34 0.56 -10.45
C SER A 230 22.46 1.11 -11.35
N ILE A 231 23.39 1.84 -10.75
CA ILE A 231 24.53 2.43 -11.48
C ILE A 231 25.46 1.34 -12.01
N VAL A 232 25.70 0.30 -11.23
CA VAL A 232 26.59 -0.82 -11.62
C VAL A 232 25.96 -1.66 -12.73
N VAL A 233 24.67 -2.01 -12.61
CA VAL A 233 24.00 -2.92 -13.54
C VAL A 233 23.52 -2.20 -14.80
N VAL A 234 22.97 -0.99 -14.67
CA VAL A 234 22.37 -0.25 -15.79
C VAL A 234 23.34 0.77 -16.42
N GLY A 235 24.48 1.00 -15.77
CA GLY A 235 25.53 1.87 -16.30
C GLY A 235 25.15 3.36 -16.35
N ALA A 236 25.45 4.04 -17.46
CA ALA A 236 25.23 5.47 -17.63
C ALA A 236 23.76 5.88 -17.42
N GLN A 237 22.80 5.09 -17.83
CA GLN A 237 21.37 5.37 -17.64
C GLN A 237 20.93 5.27 -16.18
N GLY A 238 21.61 4.44 -15.37
CA GLY A 238 21.42 4.44 -13.93
C GLY A 238 21.74 5.78 -13.28
N ARG A 239 22.79 6.45 -13.74
CA ARG A 239 23.13 7.82 -13.32
C ARG A 239 22.14 8.84 -13.88
N TYR A 240 21.86 8.77 -15.18
CA TYR A 240 20.97 9.67 -15.90
C TYR A 240 19.58 9.80 -15.22
N TYR A 241 19.07 8.70 -14.67
CA TYR A 241 17.80 8.77 -13.92
C TYR A 241 17.89 9.73 -12.72
N PHE A 242 18.93 9.62 -11.91
CA PHE A 242 19.03 10.40 -10.68
C PHE A 242 19.51 11.83 -10.90
N THR A 243 20.22 12.13 -11.99
CA THR A 243 20.72 13.48 -12.29
C THR A 243 19.76 14.30 -13.14
N ASP A 244 19.03 13.66 -14.07
CA ASP A 244 18.25 14.37 -15.09
C ASP A 244 16.74 14.04 -15.01
N LEU A 245 16.38 12.75 -14.95
CA LEU A 245 14.99 12.33 -15.10
C LEU A 245 14.15 12.47 -13.83
N LEU A 246 14.78 12.37 -12.65
CA LEU A 246 14.08 12.42 -11.35
C LEU A 246 13.30 13.73 -11.15
N GLY A 247 13.82 14.83 -11.67
CA GLY A 247 13.20 16.16 -11.59
C GLY A 247 12.13 16.42 -12.65
N ASP A 248 12.08 15.62 -13.72
CA ASP A 248 11.17 15.81 -14.84
C ASP A 248 9.84 15.08 -14.63
N ALA A 249 8.92 15.75 -13.94
CA ALA A 249 7.57 15.22 -13.73
C ALA A 249 6.75 15.16 -15.04
N GLY A 250 7.04 16.03 -16.01
CA GLY A 250 6.34 16.07 -17.30
C GLY A 250 6.50 14.79 -18.11
N ARG A 251 7.64 14.11 -17.94
CA ARG A 251 7.92 12.81 -18.56
C ARG A 251 6.98 11.69 -18.09
N ILE A 252 6.46 11.79 -16.86
CA ILE A 252 5.55 10.77 -16.29
C ILE A 252 4.15 10.89 -16.89
N GLY A 253 3.76 12.12 -17.28
CA GLY A 253 2.47 12.38 -17.90
C GLY A 253 1.98 13.82 -17.69
N PRO A 254 0.86 14.19 -18.31
CA PRO A 254 0.30 15.53 -18.18
C PRO A 254 -0.08 15.84 -16.72
N ILE A 255 0.54 16.87 -16.15
CA ILE A 255 0.38 17.22 -14.73
C ILE A 255 -1.07 17.57 -14.38
N GLY A 256 -1.77 18.31 -15.26
CA GLY A 256 -3.15 18.78 -15.06
C GLY A 256 -4.23 17.74 -15.34
N THR A 257 -3.90 16.48 -15.64
CA THR A 257 -4.90 15.44 -15.91
C THR A 257 -5.77 15.12 -14.68
N SER A 258 -7.02 14.70 -14.91
CA SER A 258 -7.95 14.27 -13.86
C SER A 258 -7.46 13.05 -13.07
N PHE A 259 -6.56 12.24 -13.62
CA PHE A 259 -5.95 11.11 -12.93
C PHE A 259 -4.92 11.53 -11.88
N ASN A 260 -4.33 12.75 -12.00
CA ASN A 260 -3.36 13.26 -11.04
C ASN A 260 -4.08 13.93 -9.85
N GLN A 261 -4.09 13.29 -8.71
CA GLN A 261 -4.76 13.72 -7.48
C GLN A 261 -3.80 14.40 -6.48
N SER A 262 -2.64 14.89 -6.94
CA SER A 262 -1.73 15.72 -6.14
C SER A 262 -2.23 17.18 -6.06
N VAL A 263 -1.68 17.95 -5.10
CA VAL A 263 -1.98 19.41 -5.01
C VAL A 263 -1.53 20.11 -6.31
N ARG A 264 -0.32 19.82 -6.82
CA ARG A 264 0.16 20.38 -8.08
C ARG A 264 -0.79 20.05 -9.24
N GLY A 265 -1.23 18.78 -9.34
CA GLY A 265 -2.19 18.35 -10.36
C GLY A 265 -3.53 19.06 -10.29
N ALA A 266 -4.08 19.24 -9.09
CA ALA A 266 -5.34 19.94 -8.88
C ALA A 266 -5.26 21.42 -9.30
N ILE A 267 -4.23 22.13 -8.87
CA ILE A 267 -4.02 23.54 -9.23
C ILE A 267 -3.74 23.69 -10.72
N SER A 268 -2.93 22.79 -11.31
CA SER A 268 -2.65 22.81 -12.76
C SER A 268 -3.92 22.65 -13.60
N ARG A 269 -4.88 21.81 -13.16
CA ARG A 269 -6.20 21.69 -13.82
C ARG A 269 -7.00 22.97 -13.77
N ILE A 270 -6.99 23.64 -12.63
CA ILE A 270 -7.74 24.91 -12.45
C ILE A 270 -7.14 26.01 -13.32
N LEU A 271 -5.80 26.07 -13.41
CA LEU A 271 -5.10 27.10 -14.16
C LEU A 271 -5.02 26.82 -15.68
N GLY A 272 -5.25 25.58 -16.11
CA GLY A 272 -5.11 25.17 -17.51
C GLY A 272 -3.65 25.02 -17.98
N HIS A 273 -2.67 25.11 -17.07
CA HIS A 273 -1.23 24.91 -17.34
C HIS A 273 -0.54 24.35 -16.09
N ASP A 274 0.68 23.82 -16.26
CA ASP A 274 1.43 23.32 -15.11
C ASP A 274 1.77 24.45 -14.12
N ALA A 275 1.26 24.32 -12.91
CA ALA A 275 1.50 25.29 -11.83
C ALA A 275 2.89 25.19 -11.20
N GLY A 276 3.65 24.13 -11.48
CA GLY A 276 4.91 23.83 -10.80
C GLY A 276 4.72 23.75 -9.28
N TYR A 277 5.76 24.15 -8.56
CA TYR A 277 5.68 24.47 -7.13
C TYR A 277 5.65 26.00 -6.92
N GLY A 278 4.75 26.66 -7.66
CA GLY A 278 4.49 28.08 -7.51
C GLY A 278 3.88 28.44 -6.14
N PRO A 279 3.74 29.75 -5.82
CA PRO A 279 3.34 30.22 -4.48
C PRO A 279 2.03 29.61 -3.97
N VAL A 280 1.04 29.43 -4.84
CA VAL A 280 -0.27 28.84 -4.49
C VAL A 280 -0.13 27.39 -4.09
N VAL A 281 0.60 26.59 -4.87
CA VAL A 281 0.86 25.16 -4.58
C VAL A 281 1.62 25.03 -3.27
N VAL A 282 2.67 25.85 -3.07
CA VAL A 282 3.47 25.85 -1.84
C VAL A 282 2.61 26.24 -0.62
N ALA A 283 1.78 27.28 -0.73
CA ALA A 283 0.90 27.69 0.37
C ALA A 283 -0.09 26.58 0.78
N ILE A 284 -0.70 25.89 -0.20
CA ILE A 284 -1.62 24.77 0.08
C ILE A 284 -0.84 23.59 0.71
N LEU A 285 0.36 23.30 0.23
CA LEU A 285 1.21 22.23 0.82
C LEU A 285 1.64 22.56 2.24
N LEU A 286 1.92 23.83 2.56
CA LEU A 286 2.19 24.26 3.94
C LEU A 286 0.97 24.07 4.85
N VAL A 287 -0.23 24.43 4.37
CA VAL A 287 -1.47 24.16 5.11
C VAL A 287 -1.66 22.64 5.31
N ALA A 288 -1.46 21.84 4.26
CA ALA A 288 -1.53 20.38 4.36
C ALA A 288 -0.51 19.81 5.36
N ALA A 289 0.71 20.36 5.40
CA ALA A 289 1.73 19.95 6.36
C ALA A 289 1.31 20.29 7.81
N VAL A 290 0.76 21.50 8.05
CA VAL A 290 0.23 21.87 9.36
C VAL A 290 -0.90 20.94 9.77
N LEU A 291 -1.86 20.66 8.86
CA LEU A 291 -2.97 19.74 9.12
C LEU A 291 -2.46 18.31 9.40
N ALA A 292 -1.44 17.84 8.69
CA ALA A 292 -0.81 16.54 8.95
C ALA A 292 -0.18 16.48 10.34
N VAL A 293 0.52 17.55 10.78
CA VAL A 293 1.10 17.65 12.13
C VAL A 293 0.00 17.68 13.19
N LEU A 294 -1.06 18.45 12.98
CA LEU A 294 -2.21 18.51 13.90
C LEU A 294 -2.91 17.15 14.00
N ALA A 295 -3.14 16.48 12.86
CA ALA A 295 -3.71 15.13 12.81
C ALA A 295 -2.82 14.13 13.55
N TRP A 296 -1.49 14.16 13.31
CA TRP A 296 -0.52 13.33 14.02
C TRP A 296 -0.63 13.49 15.55
N ARG A 297 -0.70 14.73 16.02
CA ARG A 297 -0.84 15.03 17.46
C ARG A 297 -2.20 14.57 18.00
N ALA A 298 -3.28 14.78 17.24
CA ALA A 298 -4.64 14.45 17.65
C ALA A 298 -4.88 12.95 17.82
N VAL A 299 -4.20 12.10 17.01
CA VAL A 299 -4.30 10.64 17.07
C VAL A 299 -3.18 9.98 17.89
N ASP A 300 -2.26 10.78 18.45
CA ASP A 300 -1.01 10.28 19.02
C ASP A 300 -0.29 9.32 18.05
N GLY A 301 0.10 9.86 16.89
CA GLY A 301 0.69 9.08 15.78
C GLY A 301 1.94 8.27 16.14
N GLY A 302 2.50 8.49 17.33
CA GLY A 302 3.58 7.68 17.92
C GLY A 302 3.07 6.34 18.48
N THR A 303 1.87 6.29 19.04
CA THR A 303 1.25 5.09 19.62
C THR A 303 0.25 4.44 18.66
N ASP A 304 -0.60 5.22 17.98
CA ASP A 304 -1.45 4.73 16.90
C ASP A 304 -0.65 4.60 15.60
N ARG A 305 0.06 3.47 15.47
CA ARG A 305 0.97 3.21 14.35
C ARG A 305 0.27 3.25 12.99
N LEU A 306 -0.99 2.81 12.91
CA LEU A 306 -1.74 2.82 11.65
C LEU A 306 -2.09 4.25 11.23
N ALA A 307 -2.67 5.04 12.14
CA ALA A 307 -2.97 6.44 11.88
C ALA A 307 -1.71 7.23 11.50
N GLY A 308 -0.63 7.05 12.27
CA GLY A 308 0.63 7.75 12.04
C GLY A 308 1.20 7.51 10.64
N ILE A 309 1.30 6.25 10.20
CA ILE A 309 1.81 5.98 8.85
C ILE A 309 0.85 6.46 7.75
N VAL A 310 -0.46 6.32 7.93
CA VAL A 310 -1.47 6.80 6.97
C VAL A 310 -1.36 8.31 6.78
N ILE A 311 -1.25 9.09 7.86
CA ILE A 311 -1.08 10.55 7.78
C ILE A 311 0.16 10.91 6.95
N VAL A 312 1.30 10.28 7.22
CA VAL A 312 2.55 10.54 6.50
C VAL A 312 2.42 10.19 5.02
N GLN A 313 1.80 9.06 4.69
CA GLN A 313 1.64 8.61 3.31
C GLN A 313 0.66 9.51 2.53
N LEU A 314 -0.46 9.90 3.12
CA LEU A 314 -1.41 10.81 2.48
C LEU A 314 -0.78 12.18 2.24
N PHE A 315 0.00 12.69 3.20
CA PHE A 315 0.76 13.93 2.98
C PHE A 315 1.77 13.77 1.84
N GLY A 316 2.49 12.64 1.77
CA GLY A 316 3.40 12.34 0.68
C GLY A 316 2.73 12.32 -0.71
N LEU A 317 1.50 11.78 -0.79
CA LEU A 317 0.71 11.80 -2.03
C LEU A 317 0.29 13.21 -2.44
N LEU A 318 -0.07 14.06 -1.49
CA LEU A 318 -0.39 15.47 -1.78
C LEU A 318 0.84 16.26 -2.22
N LEU A 319 2.01 15.98 -1.63
CA LEU A 319 3.28 16.64 -1.90
C LEU A 319 3.87 16.24 -3.25
N SER A 320 3.68 15.00 -3.68
CA SER A 320 4.23 14.47 -4.93
C SER A 320 3.77 15.30 -6.14
N PRO A 321 4.62 15.55 -7.16
CA PRO A 321 4.20 16.24 -8.38
C PRO A 321 3.11 15.47 -9.13
N ILE A 322 3.17 14.14 -9.06
CA ILE A 322 2.18 13.25 -9.66
C ILE A 322 1.75 12.19 -8.65
N SER A 323 0.45 12.13 -8.39
CA SER A 323 -0.21 11.11 -7.59
C SER A 323 -1.43 10.60 -8.32
N TRP A 324 -1.20 9.61 -9.19
CA TRP A 324 -2.27 8.96 -9.94
C TRP A 324 -3.32 8.33 -9.01
N THR A 325 -4.55 8.15 -9.47
CA THR A 325 -5.63 7.54 -8.68
C THR A 325 -5.22 6.22 -8.04
N HIS A 326 -4.49 5.38 -8.73
CA HIS A 326 -3.97 4.11 -8.24
C HIS A 326 -2.83 4.23 -7.20
N HIS A 327 -2.28 5.43 -6.94
CA HIS A 327 -1.36 5.65 -5.81
C HIS A 327 -2.10 5.74 -4.47
N TRP A 328 -3.41 6.03 -4.48
CA TRP A 328 -4.23 6.26 -3.29
C TRP A 328 -4.69 4.97 -2.60
N VAL A 329 -3.99 3.86 -2.78
CA VAL A 329 -4.23 2.58 -2.07
C VAL A 329 -4.27 2.78 -0.54
N TRP A 330 -3.60 3.79 -0.02
CA TRP A 330 -3.62 4.18 1.40
C TRP A 330 -5.00 4.57 1.94
N LEU A 331 -5.97 4.82 1.07
CA LEU A 331 -7.38 5.02 1.47
C LEU A 331 -7.98 3.76 2.10
N ILE A 332 -7.52 2.55 1.73
CA ILE A 332 -7.99 1.31 2.37
C ILE A 332 -7.56 1.23 3.85
N PRO A 333 -6.27 1.39 4.21
CA PRO A 333 -5.86 1.53 5.62
C PRO A 333 -6.57 2.67 6.35
N LEU A 334 -6.79 3.82 5.70
CA LEU A 334 -7.53 4.94 6.28
C LEU A 334 -8.98 4.55 6.62
N MET A 335 -9.71 3.94 5.68
CA MET A 335 -11.09 3.52 5.89
C MET A 335 -11.19 2.47 7.00
N ILE A 336 -10.24 1.52 7.05
CA ILE A 336 -10.17 0.53 8.13
C ILE A 336 -9.94 1.24 9.47
N TRP A 337 -9.04 2.23 9.53
CA TRP A 337 -8.79 2.99 10.74
C TRP A 337 -10.02 3.77 11.20
N LEU A 338 -10.73 4.45 10.29
CA LEU A 338 -11.95 5.21 10.60
C LEU A 338 -13.07 4.30 11.15
N LEU A 339 -13.25 3.11 10.56
CA LEU A 339 -14.37 2.24 10.88
C LEU A 339 -14.08 1.23 12.02
N HIS A 340 -12.81 0.92 12.29
CA HIS A 340 -12.39 -0.06 13.30
C HIS A 340 -11.44 0.51 14.36
N GLY A 341 -10.96 1.74 14.19
CA GLY A 341 -10.04 2.42 15.10
C GLY A 341 -10.74 3.09 16.28
N PRO A 342 -9.97 3.81 17.12
CA PRO A 342 -10.46 4.38 18.37
C PRO A 342 -11.52 5.48 18.20
N LEU A 343 -11.61 6.12 17.02
CA LEU A 343 -12.64 7.13 16.75
C LEU A 343 -14.06 6.55 16.78
N ARG A 344 -14.24 5.26 16.48
CA ARG A 344 -15.55 4.59 16.53
C ARG A 344 -16.21 4.67 17.92
N GLU A 345 -15.42 4.72 18.97
CA GLU A 345 -15.89 4.77 20.35
C GLU A 345 -16.29 6.17 20.79
N ARG A 346 -15.89 7.20 20.04
CA ARG A 346 -16.28 8.60 20.29
C ARG A 346 -17.69 8.84 19.72
N ARG A 347 -18.59 9.39 20.56
CA ARG A 347 -20.03 9.60 20.22
C ARG A 347 -20.27 10.37 18.91
N GLY A 348 -19.32 11.22 18.45
CA GLY A 348 -19.42 11.98 17.20
C GLY A 348 -19.10 11.23 15.92
N ALA A 349 -18.38 10.09 15.98
CA ALA A 349 -17.99 9.32 14.81
C ALA A 349 -19.09 8.35 14.29
N ARG A 350 -20.24 8.31 14.95
CA ARG A 350 -21.41 7.51 14.53
C ARG A 350 -22.26 8.20 13.45
N ILE A 351 -21.90 9.41 13.04
CA ILE A 351 -22.66 10.26 12.09
C ILE A 351 -21.95 10.33 10.72
N LEU A 352 -20.74 9.80 10.59
CA LEU A 352 -20.03 9.59 9.33
C LEU A 352 -20.09 8.10 8.93
#